data_b8eb2448868b1ee83d097bc2c4cb741d
#
_entry.id   b8eb2448868b1ee83d097bc2c4cb741d
#
_cell.length_a   1.000
_cell.length_b   1.000
_cell.length_c   1.000
_cell.angle_alpha   90.00
_cell.angle_beta   90.00
_cell.angle_gamma   90.00
#
_symmetry.space_group_name_H-M   'P 1'
#
loop_
_entity.id
_entity.type
_entity.pdbx_description
1 polymer ?
#
loop_
_entity_poly.entity_id
_entity_poly.type
_entity_poly.pdbx_seq_one_letter_code
_entity_poly.pdbx_strand_id
1 'polypeptide(L)'
;MRRSCDSLDRGPVDPGPVDRGAIDVSIQMLFGAMCVLLVLGAVFESTAYWHARNVFAEAAAEGARVGAAFDGDCADAVRTASAMVAEHAGSWGRGVTVGCTEGAVVSVTVTGRTPGLLGAALGFQARVRDVVPKEA
;
A
#
# COMPACT_ATOMS: atom_id res chain seq x y z
N MET A 1 37.71 -54.82 61.19
CA MET A 1 37.00 -54.50 59.95
C MET A 1 36.50 -53.06 60.03
N ARG A 2 37.17 -52.12 59.36
CA ARG A 2 36.76 -50.70 59.24
C ARG A 2 36.41 -50.51 57.78
N ARG A 3 35.15 -50.18 57.45
CA ARG A 3 34.73 -49.79 56.14
C ARG A 3 34.93 -48.29 56.05
N SER A 4 35.88 -47.88 55.21
CA SER A 4 36.01 -46.48 54.79
C SER A 4 34.75 -46.09 53.95
N CYS A 5 34.04 -45.12 54.42
CA CYS A 5 33.05 -44.39 53.55
C CYS A 5 33.87 -43.50 52.64
N ASP A 6 33.86 -43.86 51.37
CA ASP A 6 34.39 -43.06 50.27
C ASP A 6 33.46 -41.87 50.07
N SER A 7 33.89 -40.71 50.47
CA SER A 7 33.21 -39.45 50.20
C SER A 7 33.29 -39.16 48.72
N LEU A 8 32.23 -39.37 47.99
CA LEU A 8 32.10 -38.87 46.63
C LEU A 8 32.12 -37.33 46.66
N ASP A 9 33.31 -36.81 46.47
CA ASP A 9 33.56 -35.39 46.19
C ASP A 9 32.82 -35.04 44.87
N ARG A 10 31.61 -34.48 45.01
CA ARG A 10 30.94 -33.83 43.89
C ARG A 10 31.64 -32.49 43.72
N GLY A 11 32.63 -32.47 42.85
CA GLY A 11 33.20 -31.25 42.37
C GLY A 11 32.08 -30.26 41.84
N PRO A 12 32.32 -28.95 41.91
CA PRO A 12 31.35 -28.00 41.45
C PRO A 12 31.01 -28.29 39.97
N VAL A 13 29.73 -28.48 39.72
CA VAL A 13 29.23 -28.59 38.34
C VAL A 13 29.53 -27.28 37.66
N ASP A 14 30.57 -27.27 36.83
CA ASP A 14 30.90 -26.14 36.00
C ASP A 14 29.70 -25.86 35.08
N PRO A 15 29.01 -24.74 35.20
CA PRO A 15 27.95 -24.38 34.26
C PRO A 15 28.62 -24.18 32.91
N GLY A 16 28.52 -25.18 32.04
CA GLY A 16 29.09 -25.15 30.70
C GLY A 16 28.81 -23.84 30.01
N PRO A 17 29.59 -23.46 29.01
CA PRO A 17 29.45 -22.15 28.35
C PRO A 17 28.02 -22.00 27.87
N VAL A 18 27.31 -21.08 28.52
CA VAL A 18 25.95 -20.70 28.11
C VAL A 18 26.08 -20.36 26.63
N ASP A 19 25.27 -20.99 25.79
CA ASP A 19 25.27 -20.89 24.33
C ASP A 19 24.90 -19.45 23.90
N ARG A 20 25.78 -18.51 24.19
CA ARG A 20 25.64 -17.10 23.78
C ARG A 20 25.59 -16.96 22.26
N GLY A 21 26.25 -17.87 21.54
CA GLY A 21 26.25 -17.89 20.09
C GLY A 21 24.88 -18.26 19.49
N ALA A 22 24.12 -19.16 20.11
CA ALA A 22 22.81 -19.56 19.61
C ALA A 22 21.77 -18.45 19.76
N ILE A 23 21.85 -17.66 20.85
CA ILE A 23 20.95 -16.52 21.08
C ILE A 23 21.28 -15.39 20.12
N ASP A 24 22.53 -15.12 19.88
CA ASP A 24 22.99 -14.05 18.97
C ASP A 24 22.58 -14.33 17.52
N VAL A 25 22.74 -15.55 17.04
CA VAL A 25 22.28 -15.99 15.72
C VAL A 25 20.75 -15.90 15.60
N SER A 26 20.00 -16.24 16.65
CA SER A 26 18.53 -16.15 16.64
C SER A 26 18.04 -14.72 16.53
N ILE A 27 18.65 -13.77 17.24
CA ILE A 27 18.31 -12.34 17.18
C ILE A 27 18.66 -11.77 15.80
N GLN A 28 19.80 -12.14 15.25
CA GLN A 28 20.21 -11.70 13.92
C GLN A 28 19.27 -12.22 12.83
N MET A 29 18.87 -13.48 12.90
CA MET A 29 17.89 -14.08 11.99
C MET A 29 16.53 -13.39 12.09
N LEU A 30 16.05 -13.10 13.30
CA LEU A 30 14.79 -12.40 13.52
C LEU A 30 14.82 -10.99 12.94
N PHE A 31 15.92 -10.26 13.17
CA PHE A 31 16.11 -8.92 12.62
C PHE A 31 16.16 -8.95 11.09
N GLY A 32 16.89 -9.90 10.51
CA GLY A 32 16.96 -10.09 9.07
C GLY A 32 15.58 -10.39 8.46
N ALA A 33 14.82 -11.29 9.07
CA ALA A 33 13.45 -11.61 8.63
C ALA A 33 12.53 -10.37 8.69
N MET A 34 12.63 -9.60 9.76
CA MET A 34 11.85 -8.36 9.91
C MET A 34 12.20 -7.34 8.82
N CYS A 35 13.49 -7.15 8.50
CA CYS A 35 13.92 -6.26 7.43
C CYS A 35 13.36 -6.71 6.05
N VAL A 36 13.42 -8.01 5.77
CA VAL A 36 12.85 -8.57 4.53
C VAL A 36 11.35 -8.30 4.44
N LEU A 37 10.59 -8.54 5.51
CA LEU A 37 9.15 -8.28 5.55
C LEU A 37 8.83 -6.79 5.36
N LEU A 38 9.61 -5.89 5.94
CA LEU A 38 9.44 -4.45 5.74
C LEU A 38 9.69 -4.05 4.28
N VAL A 39 10.73 -4.59 3.65
CA VAL A 39 11.03 -4.30 2.23
C VAL A 39 9.91 -4.84 1.34
N LEU A 40 9.45 -6.08 1.56
CA LEU A 40 8.34 -6.66 0.82
C LEU A 40 7.05 -5.84 1.01
N GLY A 41 6.76 -5.41 2.22
CA GLY A 41 5.63 -4.53 2.53
C GLY A 41 5.71 -3.20 1.78
N ALA A 42 6.89 -2.57 1.75
CA ALA A 42 7.11 -1.32 1.03
C ALA A 42 6.94 -1.48 -0.49
N VAL A 43 7.42 -2.58 -1.07
CA VAL A 43 7.22 -2.91 -2.49
C VAL A 43 5.74 -3.09 -2.79
N PHE A 44 5.04 -3.87 -1.97
CA PHE A 44 3.59 -4.08 -2.13
C PHE A 44 2.81 -2.77 -2.07
N GLU A 45 3.09 -1.94 -1.05
CA GLU A 45 2.44 -0.65 -0.87
C GLU A 45 2.69 0.31 -2.05
N SER A 46 3.93 0.35 -2.55
CA SER A 46 4.29 1.15 -3.73
C SER A 46 3.52 0.70 -4.97
N THR A 47 3.43 -0.61 -5.19
CA THR A 47 2.70 -1.18 -6.33
C THR A 47 1.20 -0.85 -6.25
N ALA A 48 0.61 -1.00 -5.07
CA ALA A 48 -0.80 -0.68 -4.83
C ALA A 48 -1.10 0.80 -5.06
N TYR A 49 -0.21 1.69 -4.61
CA TYR A 49 -0.32 3.13 -4.85
C TYR A 49 -0.25 3.46 -6.35
N TRP A 50 0.72 2.91 -7.08
CA TRP A 50 0.86 3.12 -8.52
C TRP A 50 -0.33 2.59 -9.30
N HIS A 51 -0.84 1.43 -8.94
CA HIS A 51 -2.04 0.86 -9.56
C HIS A 51 -3.25 1.78 -9.38
N ALA A 52 -3.53 2.23 -8.16
CA ALA A 52 -4.63 3.16 -7.89
C ALA A 52 -4.48 4.48 -8.66
N ARG A 53 -3.25 5.04 -8.69
CA ARG A 53 -2.97 6.26 -9.43
C ARG A 53 -3.23 6.11 -10.93
N ASN A 54 -2.87 4.98 -11.52
CA ASN A 54 -3.12 4.70 -12.93
C ASN A 54 -4.62 4.60 -13.22
N VAL A 55 -5.39 3.88 -12.38
CA VAL A 55 -6.86 3.81 -12.52
C VAL A 55 -7.49 5.20 -12.46
N PHE A 56 -7.05 6.06 -11.54
CA PHE A 56 -7.54 7.44 -11.44
C PHE A 56 -7.13 8.30 -12.64
N ALA A 57 -5.93 8.09 -13.18
CA ALA A 57 -5.46 8.81 -14.36
C ALA A 57 -6.27 8.45 -15.61
N GLU A 58 -6.52 7.17 -15.83
CA GLU A 58 -7.36 6.69 -16.93
C GLU A 58 -8.78 7.19 -16.81
N ALA A 59 -9.37 7.12 -15.61
CA ALA A 59 -10.72 7.62 -15.36
C ALA A 59 -10.82 9.15 -15.57
N ALA A 60 -9.83 9.92 -15.12
CA ALA A 60 -9.79 11.37 -15.32
C ALA A 60 -9.65 11.74 -16.81
N ALA A 61 -8.76 11.05 -17.53
CA ALA A 61 -8.52 11.28 -18.95
C ALA A 61 -9.77 10.95 -19.78
N GLU A 62 -10.39 9.79 -19.56
CA GLU A 62 -11.57 9.40 -20.30
C GLU A 62 -12.76 10.32 -19.97
N GLY A 63 -12.97 10.65 -18.69
CA GLY A 63 -14.00 11.61 -18.30
C GLY A 63 -13.79 12.98 -18.93
N ALA A 64 -12.55 13.49 -18.93
CA ALA A 64 -12.24 14.78 -19.55
C ALA A 64 -12.47 14.76 -21.06
N ARG A 65 -12.13 13.66 -21.75
CA ARG A 65 -12.37 13.49 -23.17
C ARG A 65 -13.86 13.49 -23.51
N VAL A 66 -14.68 12.75 -22.77
CA VAL A 66 -16.14 12.70 -22.98
C VAL A 66 -16.78 14.05 -22.70
N GLY A 67 -16.40 14.71 -21.61
CA GLY A 67 -16.93 16.04 -21.28
C GLY A 67 -16.49 17.15 -22.24
N ALA A 68 -15.32 16.98 -22.89
CA ALA A 68 -14.80 17.94 -23.85
C ALA A 68 -15.39 17.78 -25.26
N ALA A 69 -16.05 16.67 -25.57
CA ALA A 69 -16.71 16.46 -26.86
C ALA A 69 -17.74 17.57 -27.15
N PHE A 70 -18.10 17.75 -28.41
CA PHE A 70 -18.98 18.84 -28.89
C PHE A 70 -20.30 18.95 -28.12
N ASP A 71 -20.92 17.79 -27.82
CA ASP A 71 -22.19 17.68 -27.09
C ASP A 71 -22.02 17.20 -25.64
N GLY A 72 -20.78 17.02 -25.19
CA GLY A 72 -20.46 16.57 -23.85
C GLY A 72 -20.54 17.66 -22.80
N ASP A 73 -20.77 17.29 -21.57
CA ASP A 73 -20.80 18.19 -20.42
C ASP A 73 -20.08 17.61 -19.18
N CYS A 74 -20.01 18.38 -18.10
CA CYS A 74 -19.43 17.93 -16.84
C CYS A 74 -20.23 16.76 -16.19
N ALA A 75 -21.52 16.62 -16.47
CA ALA A 75 -22.31 15.50 -15.94
C ALA A 75 -21.90 14.20 -16.61
N ASP A 76 -21.68 14.23 -17.91
CA ASP A 76 -21.17 13.10 -18.69
C ASP A 76 -19.75 12.73 -18.28
N ALA A 77 -18.87 13.74 -18.11
CA ALA A 77 -17.51 13.57 -17.63
C ALA A 77 -17.46 12.83 -16.27
N VAL A 78 -18.24 13.30 -15.30
CA VAL A 78 -18.29 12.71 -13.94
C VAL A 78 -18.88 11.32 -13.98
N ARG A 79 -19.94 11.09 -14.76
CA ARG A 79 -20.56 9.76 -14.89
C ARG A 79 -19.59 8.76 -15.47
N THR A 80 -18.89 9.10 -16.54
CA THR A 80 -17.91 8.23 -17.21
C THR A 80 -16.73 7.92 -16.29
N ALA A 81 -16.13 8.94 -15.69
CA ALA A 81 -15.00 8.72 -14.76
C ALA A 81 -15.40 7.89 -13.54
N SER A 82 -16.60 8.12 -12.99
CA SER A 82 -17.10 7.36 -11.85
C SER A 82 -17.38 5.89 -12.19
N ALA A 83 -17.90 5.64 -13.39
CA ALA A 83 -18.15 4.28 -13.89
C ALA A 83 -16.83 3.50 -14.06
N MET A 84 -15.81 4.13 -14.66
CA MET A 84 -14.47 3.53 -14.79
C MET A 84 -13.85 3.20 -13.44
N VAL A 85 -13.91 4.12 -12.48
CA VAL A 85 -13.43 3.86 -11.13
C VAL A 85 -14.18 2.69 -10.49
N ALA A 86 -15.50 2.64 -10.61
CA ALA A 86 -16.31 1.54 -10.04
C ALA A 86 -15.95 0.19 -10.66
N GLU A 87 -15.70 0.15 -11.96
CA GLU A 87 -15.33 -1.07 -12.69
C GLU A 87 -13.94 -1.59 -12.28
N HIS A 88 -12.94 -0.71 -12.24
CA HIS A 88 -11.55 -1.12 -12.03
C HIS A 88 -11.12 -1.14 -10.55
N ALA A 89 -11.73 -0.31 -9.72
CA ALA A 89 -11.39 -0.21 -8.31
C ALA A 89 -12.24 -1.10 -7.39
N GLY A 90 -13.41 -1.56 -7.84
CA GLY A 90 -14.27 -2.42 -7.04
C GLY A 90 -14.57 -1.83 -5.64
N SER A 91 -14.25 -2.60 -4.59
CA SER A 91 -14.60 -2.21 -3.22
C SER A 91 -13.81 -1.02 -2.68
N TRP A 92 -12.57 -0.81 -3.10
CA TRP A 92 -11.75 0.32 -2.63
C TRP A 92 -12.09 1.64 -3.34
N GLY A 93 -12.78 1.59 -4.48
CA GLY A 93 -13.28 2.76 -5.21
C GLY A 93 -14.46 3.49 -4.55
N ARG A 94 -15.10 2.90 -3.54
CA ARG A 94 -16.31 3.46 -2.91
C ARG A 94 -16.13 4.82 -2.23
N GLY A 95 -14.90 5.22 -1.91
CA GLY A 95 -14.58 6.51 -1.31
C GLY A 95 -13.96 7.50 -2.28
N VAL A 96 -14.01 7.22 -3.59
CA VAL A 96 -13.46 8.08 -4.63
C VAL A 96 -14.46 9.20 -4.96
N THR A 97 -13.94 10.41 -5.09
CA THR A 97 -14.70 11.60 -5.51
C THR A 97 -14.20 12.06 -6.87
N VAL A 98 -15.13 12.37 -7.76
CA VAL A 98 -14.86 12.91 -9.08
C VAL A 98 -15.40 14.32 -9.14
N GLY A 99 -14.56 15.28 -9.47
CA GLY A 99 -14.92 16.68 -9.70
C GLY A 99 -14.68 17.06 -11.15
N CYS A 100 -15.53 17.92 -11.70
CA CYS A 100 -15.36 18.48 -13.03
C CYS A 100 -15.52 20.00 -13.01
N THR A 101 -14.76 20.67 -13.85
CA THR A 101 -14.94 22.10 -14.15
C THR A 101 -14.93 22.29 -15.67
N GLU A 102 -15.88 23.08 -16.16
CA GLU A 102 -16.09 23.35 -17.59
C GLU A 102 -15.85 24.84 -17.92
N GLY A 103 -15.23 25.06 -19.06
CA GLY A 103 -14.91 26.37 -19.61
C GLY A 103 -14.30 26.23 -21.00
N ALA A 104 -13.29 27.02 -21.33
CA ALA A 104 -12.49 26.82 -22.54
C ALA A 104 -11.79 25.44 -22.55
N VAL A 105 -11.61 24.85 -21.39
CA VAL A 105 -11.11 23.48 -21.17
C VAL A 105 -12.05 22.77 -20.22
N VAL A 106 -12.16 21.46 -20.37
CA VAL A 106 -12.80 20.58 -19.39
C VAL A 106 -11.70 19.98 -18.53
N SER A 107 -11.85 20.10 -17.22
CA SER A 107 -10.90 19.55 -16.27
C SER A 107 -11.60 18.59 -15.32
N VAL A 108 -11.16 17.33 -15.32
CA VAL A 108 -11.65 16.29 -14.43
C VAL A 108 -10.61 15.97 -13.38
N THR A 109 -11.02 15.92 -12.14
CA THR A 109 -10.17 15.58 -10.99
C THR A 109 -10.75 14.37 -10.28
N VAL A 110 -9.96 13.31 -10.16
CA VAL A 110 -10.29 12.09 -9.41
C VAL A 110 -9.47 12.08 -8.15
N THR A 111 -10.11 11.93 -7.01
CA THR A 111 -9.45 11.90 -5.69
C THR A 111 -10.02 10.74 -4.88
N GLY A 112 -9.14 9.93 -4.31
CA GLY A 112 -9.56 8.81 -3.48
C GLY A 112 -8.44 8.23 -2.65
N ARG A 113 -8.79 7.32 -1.74
CA ARG A 113 -7.82 6.56 -0.96
C ARG A 113 -7.27 5.43 -1.79
N THR A 114 -5.97 5.18 -1.65
CA THR A 114 -5.31 4.06 -2.32
C THR A 114 -5.56 2.76 -1.56
N PRO A 115 -5.68 1.61 -2.27
CA PRO A 115 -5.65 0.31 -1.64
C PRO A 115 -4.25 0.07 -1.07
N GLY A 116 -4.14 -0.83 -0.11
CA GLY A 116 -2.87 -1.20 0.52
C GLY A 116 -3.03 -1.36 2.02
N LEU A 117 -2.03 -1.92 2.67
CA LEU A 117 -2.04 -2.13 4.12
C LEU A 117 -1.98 -0.79 4.87
N LEU A 118 -1.07 0.07 4.46
CA LEU A 118 -0.88 1.39 5.06
C LEU A 118 -1.86 2.41 4.50
N GLY A 119 -2.22 2.32 3.22
CA GLY A 119 -3.21 3.19 2.59
C GLY A 119 -4.57 3.15 3.27
N ALA A 120 -5.04 1.96 3.68
CA ALA A 120 -6.27 1.80 4.45
C ALA A 120 -6.16 2.34 5.88
N ALA A 121 -5.01 2.13 6.54
CA ALA A 121 -4.78 2.51 7.93
C ALA A 121 -4.38 3.98 8.11
N LEU A 122 -3.48 4.48 7.24
CA LEU A 122 -2.91 5.84 7.33
C LEU A 122 -3.57 6.86 6.41
N GLY A 123 -4.51 6.42 5.56
CA GLY A 123 -5.29 7.31 4.72
C GLY A 123 -4.53 7.94 3.55
N PHE A 124 -3.56 7.22 2.98
CA PHE A 124 -2.90 7.69 1.77
C PHE A 124 -3.91 7.98 0.67
N GLN A 125 -3.82 9.17 0.10
CA GLN A 125 -4.71 9.64 -0.95
C GLN A 125 -3.92 9.86 -2.23
N ALA A 126 -4.52 9.47 -3.35
CA ALA A 126 -4.08 9.88 -4.67
C ALA A 126 -5.07 10.90 -5.23
N ARG A 127 -4.55 11.91 -5.88
CA ARG A 127 -5.31 12.92 -6.63
C ARG A 127 -4.71 13.05 -8.00
N VAL A 128 -5.54 12.87 -9.00
CA VAL A 128 -5.15 13.00 -10.40
C VAL A 128 -6.10 13.97 -11.09
N ARG A 129 -5.56 14.82 -11.94
CA ARG A 129 -6.31 15.79 -12.74
C ARG A 129 -5.91 15.66 -14.20
N ASP A 130 -6.88 15.65 -15.07
CA ASP A 130 -6.68 15.75 -16.51
C ASP A 130 -7.45 16.94 -17.07
N VAL A 131 -6.94 17.52 -18.16
CA VAL A 131 -7.46 18.74 -18.76
C VAL A 131 -7.47 18.59 -20.28
N VAL A 132 -8.63 18.74 -20.89
CA VAL A 132 -8.82 18.63 -22.35
C VAL A 132 -9.49 19.91 -22.86
N PRO A 133 -9.02 20.51 -23.97
CA PRO A 133 -9.70 21.63 -24.61
C PRO A 133 -11.11 21.22 -25.03
N LYS A 134 -12.09 22.12 -24.80
CA LYS A 134 -13.48 21.89 -25.26
C LYS A 134 -13.52 21.98 -26.77
N GLU A 135 -14.15 21.03 -27.42
CA GLU A 135 -14.42 21.10 -28.86
C GLU A 135 -15.44 22.23 -29.16
N ALA A 136 -15.12 23.04 -30.17
CA ALA A 136 -15.95 24.16 -30.55
C ALA A 136 -16.98 23.79 -31.64
#